data_dda20a8602a343553fb4620b0eb00036
#
_entry.id   dda20a8602a343553fb4620b0eb00036
#
_cell.length_a   1.000
_cell.length_b   1.000
_cell.length_c   1.000
_cell.angle_alpha   90.00
_cell.angle_beta   90.00
_cell.angle_gamma   90.00
#
_symmetry.space_group_name_H-M   'P 1'
#
loop_
_entity.id
_entity.type
_entity.pdbx_description
1 polymer ?
#
loop_
_entity_poly.entity_id
_entity_poly.type
_entity_poly.pdbx_seq_one_letter_code
_entity_poly.pdbx_strand_id
1 'polypeptide(L)'
;MKLEFVGPASLLETGDVFYPAVLDGKDLKCSFSYEALQDLDPEGVETNVLQLFKTHQLKLLSIVEQKILNGHAVDGAVHLFSHDLVLD
;
A
#
# COMPACT_ATOMS: atom_id res chain seq x y z
N MET A 1 -18.71 -6.83 -0.05
CA MET A 1 -17.42 -6.60 -0.68
C MET A 1 -16.46 -7.73 -0.30
N LYS A 2 -15.81 -8.30 -1.26
CA LYS A 2 -14.83 -9.35 -1.02
C LYS A 2 -13.45 -8.87 -1.47
N LEU A 3 -12.57 -8.62 -0.52
CA LEU A 3 -11.23 -8.13 -0.78
C LEU A 3 -10.20 -9.18 -0.37
N GLU A 4 -9.28 -9.49 -1.29
CA GLU A 4 -8.19 -10.41 -1.02
C GLU A 4 -6.87 -9.74 -1.38
N PHE A 5 -5.94 -9.69 -0.43
CA PHE A 5 -4.59 -9.22 -0.71
C PHE A 5 -3.76 -10.41 -1.15
N VAL A 6 -3.28 -10.37 -2.37
CA VAL A 6 -2.61 -11.51 -3.00
C VAL A 6 -1.08 -11.44 -2.84
N GLY A 7 -0.51 -10.28 -3.10
CA GLY A 7 0.94 -10.13 -3.08
C GLY A 7 1.62 -10.87 -4.23
N PRO A 8 2.93 -10.98 -4.19
CA PRO A 8 3.83 -10.34 -3.24
C PRO A 8 4.05 -8.86 -3.53
N ALA A 9 4.64 -8.16 -2.58
CA ALA A 9 5.03 -6.77 -2.78
C ALA A 9 6.18 -6.68 -3.76
N SER A 10 6.19 -5.64 -4.59
CA SER A 10 7.31 -5.40 -5.50
C SER A 10 7.66 -3.92 -5.50
N LEU A 11 8.94 -3.63 -5.75
CA LEU A 11 9.46 -2.28 -5.77
C LEU A 11 9.42 -1.73 -7.18
N LEU A 12 8.80 -0.57 -7.35
CA LEU A 12 8.74 0.09 -8.65
C LEU A 12 9.95 1.00 -8.86
N GLU A 13 10.20 1.38 -10.11
CA GLU A 13 11.33 2.26 -10.44
C GLU A 13 11.25 3.61 -9.75
N THR A 14 10.04 4.05 -9.44
CA THR A 14 9.82 5.31 -8.75
C THR A 14 10.16 5.26 -7.26
N GLY A 15 10.42 4.07 -6.73
CA GLY A 15 10.63 3.88 -5.30
C GLY A 15 9.35 3.51 -4.56
N ASP A 16 8.21 3.52 -5.25
CA ASP A 16 6.95 3.11 -4.66
C ASP A 16 6.87 1.60 -4.58
N VAL A 17 6.02 1.11 -3.68
CA VAL A 17 5.76 -0.33 -3.56
C VAL A 17 4.40 -0.65 -4.15
N PHE A 18 4.34 -1.72 -4.93
CA PHE A 18 3.12 -2.21 -5.54
C PHE A 18 2.71 -3.53 -4.86
N TYR A 19 1.43 -3.67 -4.55
CA TYR A 19 0.91 -4.89 -3.93
C TYR A 19 -0.39 -5.30 -4.61
N PRO A 20 -0.42 -6.42 -5.32
CA PRO A 20 -1.63 -6.85 -6.02
C PRO A 20 -2.69 -7.37 -5.06
N ALA A 21 -3.93 -7.11 -5.41
CA ALA A 21 -5.09 -7.55 -4.65
C ALA A 21 -6.21 -7.90 -5.63
N VAL A 22 -7.29 -8.48 -5.10
CA VAL A 22 -8.49 -8.78 -5.86
C VAL A 22 -9.70 -8.24 -5.09
N LEU A 23 -10.50 -7.43 -5.75
CA LEU A 23 -11.69 -6.85 -5.16
C LEU A 23 -12.91 -7.31 -5.96
N ASP A 24 -13.78 -8.08 -5.31
CA ASP A 24 -15.00 -8.61 -5.94
C ASP A 24 -14.70 -9.35 -7.26
N GLY A 25 -13.61 -10.10 -7.26
CA GLY A 25 -13.21 -10.90 -8.41
C GLY A 25 -12.43 -10.17 -9.48
N LYS A 26 -12.13 -8.88 -9.27
CA LYS A 26 -11.38 -8.07 -10.23
C LYS A 26 -10.04 -7.65 -9.66
N ASP A 27 -9.02 -7.63 -10.52
CA ASP A 27 -7.69 -7.22 -10.10
C ASP A 27 -7.69 -5.79 -9.60
N LEU A 28 -7.01 -5.58 -8.48
CA LEU A 28 -6.86 -4.27 -7.87
C LEU A 28 -5.39 -4.00 -7.62
N LYS A 29 -4.92 -2.84 -8.04
CA LYS A 29 -3.52 -2.45 -7.85
C LYS A 29 -3.40 -1.53 -6.65
N CYS A 30 -2.65 -1.96 -5.64
CA CYS A 30 -2.42 -1.14 -4.46
C CYS A 30 -1.01 -0.57 -4.54
N SER A 31 -0.89 0.75 -4.49
CA SER A 31 0.40 1.45 -4.57
C SER A 31 0.66 2.20 -3.28
N PHE A 32 1.88 2.10 -2.77
CA PHE A 32 2.30 2.77 -1.55
C PHE A 32 3.43 3.73 -1.93
N SER A 33 3.19 5.03 -1.75
CA SER A 33 4.17 6.02 -2.20
C SER A 33 5.45 5.94 -1.39
N TYR A 34 6.56 6.27 -2.05
CA TYR A 34 7.86 6.33 -1.37
C TYR A 34 7.81 7.27 -0.17
N GLU A 35 7.16 8.42 -0.34
CA GLU A 35 7.04 9.40 0.75
C GLU A 35 6.28 8.84 1.94
N ALA A 36 5.23 8.05 1.70
CA ALA A 36 4.48 7.42 2.79
C ALA A 36 5.38 6.44 3.55
N LEU A 37 6.15 5.66 2.82
CA LEU A 37 7.07 4.69 3.44
C LEU A 37 8.18 5.40 4.20
N GLN A 38 8.67 6.52 3.66
CA GLN A 38 9.69 7.32 4.31
C GLN A 38 9.18 7.93 5.62
N ASP A 39 7.93 8.42 5.62
CA ASP A 39 7.33 8.97 6.83
C ASP A 39 7.15 7.89 7.89
N LEU A 40 6.90 6.66 7.47
CA LEU A 40 6.70 5.56 8.39
C LEU A 40 8.01 5.11 9.03
N ASP A 41 9.06 5.02 8.22
CA ASP A 41 10.38 4.59 8.70
C ASP A 41 11.47 5.20 7.79
N PRO A 42 11.97 6.40 8.13
CA PRO A 42 12.95 7.08 7.28
C PRO A 42 14.24 6.29 7.06
N GLU A 43 14.68 5.54 8.05
CA GLU A 43 15.91 4.76 7.91
C GLU A 43 15.69 3.52 7.06
N GLY A 44 14.51 2.90 7.16
CA GLY A 44 14.20 1.69 6.42
C GLY A 44 14.18 1.91 4.91
N VAL A 45 13.70 3.07 4.45
CA VAL A 45 13.63 3.33 3.00
C VAL A 45 15.02 3.45 2.39
N GLU A 46 16.01 3.86 3.17
CA GLU A 46 17.38 3.97 2.68
C GLU A 46 18.10 2.64 2.68
N THR A 47 17.63 1.70 3.50
CA THR A 47 18.26 0.39 3.65
C THR A 47 17.62 -0.65 2.75
N ASN A 48 16.31 -0.86 2.91
CA ASN A 48 15.58 -1.87 2.14
C ASN A 48 14.10 -1.59 2.21
N VAL A 49 13.56 -1.01 1.14
CA VAL A 49 12.16 -0.58 1.08
C VAL A 49 11.20 -1.76 1.20
N LEU A 50 11.50 -2.88 0.53
CA LEU A 50 10.60 -4.04 0.60
C LEU A 50 10.60 -4.67 2.00
N GLN A 51 11.73 -4.66 2.69
CA GLN A 51 11.79 -5.15 4.05
C GLN A 51 10.99 -4.25 4.99
N LEU A 52 11.09 -2.95 4.80
CA LEU A 52 10.28 -1.98 5.54
C LEU A 52 8.80 -2.25 5.31
N PHE A 53 8.41 -2.43 4.05
CA PHE A 53 7.03 -2.73 3.72
C PHE A 53 6.57 -4.00 4.44
N LYS A 54 7.36 -5.05 4.38
CA LYS A 54 7.02 -6.33 4.99
C LYS A 54 6.85 -6.19 6.51
N THR A 55 7.71 -5.39 7.14
CA THR A 55 7.65 -5.17 8.58
C THR A 55 6.35 -4.48 8.98
N HIS A 56 5.87 -3.55 8.16
CA HIS A 56 4.67 -2.76 8.45
C HIS A 56 3.46 -3.18 7.61
N GLN A 57 3.54 -4.34 6.98
CA GLN A 57 2.53 -4.78 6.02
C GLN A 57 1.11 -4.78 6.56
N LEU A 58 0.90 -5.33 7.74
CA LEU A 58 -0.44 -5.42 8.31
C LEU A 58 -1.06 -4.05 8.49
N LYS A 59 -0.28 -3.09 8.98
CA LYS A 59 -0.76 -1.73 9.15
C LYS A 59 -1.08 -1.08 7.82
N LEU A 60 -0.17 -1.22 6.85
CA LEU A 60 -0.33 -0.60 5.54
C LEU A 60 -1.53 -1.16 4.79
N LEU A 61 -1.71 -2.48 4.80
CA LEU A 61 -2.85 -3.11 4.14
C LEU A 61 -4.17 -2.75 4.83
N SER A 62 -4.15 -2.57 6.14
CA SER A 62 -5.33 -2.14 6.88
C SER A 62 -5.77 -0.73 6.45
N ILE A 63 -4.81 0.17 6.24
CA ILE A 63 -5.12 1.52 5.77
C ILE A 63 -5.71 1.47 4.36
N VAL A 64 -5.12 0.65 3.48
CA VAL A 64 -5.63 0.48 2.12
C VAL A 64 -7.06 -0.06 2.15
N GLU A 65 -7.33 -1.02 3.01
CA GLU A 65 -8.68 -1.57 3.14
C GLU A 65 -9.67 -0.49 3.51
N GLN A 66 -9.32 0.39 4.44
CA GLN A 66 -10.19 1.50 4.82
C GLN A 66 -10.43 2.45 3.66
N LYS A 67 -9.41 2.73 2.86
CA LYS A 67 -9.56 3.57 1.68
C LYS A 67 -10.52 2.94 0.68
N ILE A 68 -10.42 1.63 0.48
CA ILE A 68 -11.32 0.91 -0.41
C ILE A 68 -12.76 0.99 0.08
N LEU A 69 -12.96 0.76 1.39
CA LEU A 69 -14.28 0.84 2.00
C LEU A 69 -14.89 2.24 1.89
N ASN A 70 -14.04 3.27 1.85
CA ASN A 70 -14.49 4.64 1.72
C ASN A 70 -14.63 5.10 0.27
N GLY A 71 -14.51 4.17 -0.69
CA GLY A 71 -14.74 4.48 -2.09
C GLY A 71 -13.55 5.10 -2.82
N HIS A 72 -12.35 4.96 -2.28
CA HIS A 72 -11.15 5.58 -2.87
C HIS A 72 -10.45 4.71 -3.90
N ALA A 73 -10.96 3.50 -4.17
CA ALA A 73 -10.44 2.68 -5.26
C ALA A 73 -11.07 3.15 -6.56
N VAL A 74 -10.25 3.62 -7.50
CA VAL A 74 -10.71 4.20 -8.76
C VAL A 74 -10.00 3.50 -9.91
N ASP A 75 -10.79 3.05 -10.90
CA ASP A 75 -10.26 2.41 -12.11
C ASP A 75 -9.34 1.22 -11.80
N GLY A 76 -9.69 0.45 -10.78
CA GLY A 76 -8.93 -0.76 -10.42
C GLY A 76 -7.63 -0.46 -9.70
N ALA A 77 -7.50 0.73 -9.11
CA ALA A 77 -6.29 1.12 -8.40
C ALA A 77 -6.62 1.90 -7.12
N VAL A 78 -5.78 1.74 -6.12
CA VAL A 78 -5.85 2.53 -4.89
C VAL A 78 -4.43 2.94 -4.53
N HIS A 79 -4.27 4.21 -4.13
CA HIS A 79 -2.96 4.76 -3.81
C HIS A 79 -2.92 5.20 -2.35
N LEU A 80 -1.86 4.84 -1.66
CA LEU A 80 -1.63 5.28 -0.29
C LEU A 80 -0.53 6.33 -0.28
N PHE A 81 -0.85 7.49 0.26
CA PHE A 81 0.07 8.63 0.33
C PHE A 81 0.40 8.95 1.79
N SER A 82 1.36 9.85 1.99
CA SER A 82 1.80 10.22 3.34
C SER A 82 0.64 10.68 4.23
N HIS A 83 -0.29 11.47 3.69
CA HIS A 83 -1.41 11.97 4.50
C HIS A 83 -2.35 10.86 4.95
N ASP A 84 -2.33 9.70 4.30
CA ASP A 84 -3.17 8.57 4.71
C ASP A 84 -2.64 7.87 5.96
N LEU A 85 -1.41 8.16 6.35
CA LEU A 85 -0.79 7.58 7.54
C LEU A 85 -1.18 8.32 8.81
N VAL A 86 -1.84 9.45 8.70
CA VAL A 86 -2.28 10.24 9.85
C VAL A 86 -3.50 9.56 10.44
N LEU A 87 -3.22 8.68 11.38
CA LEU A 87 -4.29 7.92 12.01
C LEU A 87 -4.42 8.36 13.41
N ASP A 88 -4.94 8.85 13.79
CA ASP A 88 -5.04 8.94 15.07
C ASP A 88 -5.72 9.06 15.70
#